data_12e4da3c429a4fa3ac28b55dfa5351c9
#
_entry.id   12e4da3c429a4fa3ac28b55dfa5351c9
#
_cell.length_a   1.000
_cell.length_b   1.000
_cell.length_c   1.000
_cell.angle_alpha   90.00
_cell.angle_beta   90.00
_cell.angle_gamma   90.00
#
_symmetry.space_group_name_H-M   'P 1'
#
loop_
_entity.id
_entity.type
_entity.pdbx_description
1 polymer ?
#
loop_
_entity_poly.entity_id
_entity_poly.type
_entity_poly.pdbx_seq_one_letter_code
_entity_poly.pdbx_strand_id
1 'polypeptide(L)'
;MSVLVIAVATESGVPIFSRKRGNSENIQFSTIASLHGINMFSKCHNLLMVNTQVDNGNILWKEYSKSVTLIGVATGGLECDLELLLSTVHNLMIFSIGKKELDSFKNIDQIKRDLRQCYPILDYLLESLDPEAVLSPHPTLVLDLIQSILCPQAQQLQQALDNYSESLTGRWACLSIHGRLVATSSDFGELDPREARLLLLLAATQDGAPLRETPVYLPQISPNVAFRAVTCKLLADVYILVVCGATPALSQIDEIVLQCWEGFAQVIKDAKVAYPRNFPMSISFEPCVLGILLVNTNNQRCVFSRHLHATNQKSRGMPGAHKVDILRTFYVTAARELAREHKSRGGEKDELEELDGMCEVTWVSEYHKCHARRAGNLLCCALYSSSVPSHTMRLITNQMLQDISTNKEIHW
;
A
#
# COMPACT_ATOMS: atom_id res chain seq x y z
N MET A 1 18.35 -3.28 7.68
CA MET A 1 17.03 -3.65 8.22
C MET A 1 16.67 -5.03 7.75
N SER A 2 16.04 -5.86 8.59
CA SER A 2 15.45 -7.12 8.16
C SER A 2 14.04 -7.27 8.71
N VAL A 3 13.17 -7.85 7.90
CA VAL A 3 11.80 -8.21 8.29
C VAL A 3 11.57 -9.68 7.97
N LEU A 4 10.94 -10.36 8.90
CA LEU A 4 10.60 -11.78 8.76
C LEU A 4 9.14 -11.95 9.14
N VAL A 5 8.41 -12.72 8.34
CA VAL A 5 7.06 -13.17 8.64
C VAL A 5 7.02 -14.69 8.61
N ILE A 6 6.50 -15.27 9.69
CA ILE A 6 6.33 -16.70 9.86
C ILE A 6 4.84 -16.97 10.08
N ALA A 7 4.31 -17.95 9.37
CA ALA A 7 3.00 -18.52 9.65
C ALA A 7 3.16 -19.92 10.20
N VAL A 8 2.51 -20.22 11.31
CA VAL A 8 2.51 -21.54 11.94
C VAL A 8 1.09 -22.02 12.17
N ALA A 9 0.87 -23.33 12.12
CA ALA A 9 -0.39 -23.91 12.56
C ALA A 9 -0.50 -23.76 14.08
N THR A 10 -1.57 -23.14 14.56
CA THR A 10 -1.70 -22.69 15.96
C THR A 10 -1.58 -23.82 16.98
N GLU A 11 -2.20 -24.97 16.71
CA GLU A 11 -2.18 -26.10 17.66
C GLU A 11 -0.86 -26.87 17.65
N SER A 12 -0.28 -27.11 16.46
CA SER A 12 0.91 -27.98 16.32
C SER A 12 2.24 -27.23 16.27
N GLY A 13 2.23 -25.91 16.02
CA GLY A 13 3.44 -25.12 15.81
C GLY A 13 4.20 -25.44 14.52
N VAL A 14 3.63 -26.31 13.66
CA VAL A 14 4.26 -26.66 12.38
C VAL A 14 4.28 -25.43 11.47
N PRO A 15 5.47 -25.03 10.94
CA PRO A 15 5.53 -23.89 10.04
C PRO A 15 4.75 -24.13 8.74
N ILE A 16 3.90 -23.20 8.41
CA ILE A 16 3.20 -23.17 7.10
C ILE A 16 4.12 -22.52 6.07
N PHE A 17 4.64 -21.34 6.38
CA PHE A 17 5.70 -20.68 5.61
C PHE A 17 6.55 -19.77 6.49
N SER A 18 7.72 -19.43 5.97
CA SER A 18 8.59 -18.38 6.50
C SER A 18 9.14 -17.57 5.34
N ARG A 19 8.93 -16.25 5.37
CA ARG A 19 9.40 -15.33 4.33
C ARG A 19 10.14 -14.18 4.98
N LYS A 20 11.28 -13.80 4.40
CA LYS A 20 12.16 -12.77 4.98
C LYS A 20 12.66 -11.80 3.91
N ARG A 21 13.03 -10.62 4.36
CA ARG A 21 13.77 -9.63 3.59
C ARG A 21 14.90 -9.04 4.43
N GLY A 22 16.01 -8.68 3.77
CA GLY A 22 17.21 -8.11 4.40
C GLY A 22 18.28 -9.16 4.75
N ASN A 23 19.37 -8.72 5.38
CA ASN A 23 20.58 -9.52 5.67
C ASN A 23 20.45 -10.41 6.91
N SER A 24 19.29 -10.96 7.20
CA SER A 24 19.17 -11.93 8.28
C SER A 24 19.54 -13.34 7.82
N GLU A 25 20.11 -14.14 8.73
CA GLU A 25 20.30 -15.55 8.48
C GLU A 25 18.98 -16.30 8.29
N ASN A 26 19.03 -17.47 7.65
CA ASN A 26 17.84 -18.31 7.54
C ASN A 26 17.47 -18.81 8.95
N ILE A 27 16.25 -18.51 9.38
CA ILE A 27 15.77 -18.96 10.68
C ILE A 27 15.66 -20.48 10.65
N GLN A 28 16.31 -21.12 11.60
CA GLN A 28 16.24 -22.55 11.80
C GLN A 28 14.85 -22.95 12.33
N PHE A 29 14.43 -24.16 12.02
CA PHE A 29 13.17 -24.73 12.53
C PHE A 29 13.09 -24.67 14.07
N SER A 30 14.21 -24.92 14.76
CA SER A 30 14.32 -24.85 16.22
C SER A 30 13.94 -23.47 16.77
N THR A 31 14.33 -22.39 16.10
CA THR A 31 13.98 -21.02 16.48
C THR A 31 12.48 -20.76 16.29
N ILE A 32 11.90 -21.22 15.18
CA ILE A 32 10.45 -21.11 14.95
C ILE A 32 9.68 -21.87 16.02
N ALA A 33 10.11 -23.09 16.34
CA ALA A 33 9.51 -23.91 17.38
C ALA A 33 9.62 -23.24 18.76
N SER A 34 10.75 -22.59 19.07
CA SER A 34 10.91 -21.84 20.33
C SER A 34 9.98 -20.64 20.40
N LEU A 35 9.87 -19.85 19.33
CA LEU A 35 8.96 -18.69 19.29
C LEU A 35 7.49 -19.12 19.46
N HIS A 36 7.10 -20.23 18.85
CA HIS A 36 5.77 -20.80 19.04
C HIS A 36 5.58 -21.34 20.46
N GLY A 37 6.59 -22.05 20.99
CA GLY A 37 6.60 -22.61 22.34
C GLY A 37 6.42 -21.53 23.43
N ILE A 38 7.06 -20.37 23.28
CA ILE A 38 6.87 -19.22 24.18
C ILE A 38 5.40 -18.76 24.17
N ASN A 39 4.79 -18.64 23.00
CA ASN A 39 3.39 -18.26 22.88
C ASN A 39 2.46 -19.29 23.54
N MET A 40 2.70 -20.57 23.32
CA MET A 40 1.93 -21.65 23.93
C MET A 40 2.10 -21.71 25.44
N PHE A 41 3.33 -21.54 25.95
CA PHE A 41 3.61 -21.47 27.38
C PHE A 41 2.84 -20.31 28.03
N SER A 42 2.84 -19.13 27.42
CA SER A 42 2.09 -17.98 27.93
C SER A 42 0.59 -18.27 28.00
N LYS A 43 0.02 -18.92 26.98
CA LYS A 43 -1.39 -19.35 26.97
C LYS A 43 -1.72 -20.34 28.08
N CYS A 44 -0.84 -21.30 28.37
CA CYS A 44 -1.04 -22.24 29.50
C CYS A 44 -1.14 -21.53 30.83
N HIS A 45 -0.57 -20.33 30.94
CA HIS A 45 -0.64 -19.48 32.14
C HIS A 45 -1.72 -18.39 32.06
N ASN A 46 -2.65 -18.49 31.09
CA ASN A 46 -3.69 -17.48 30.81
C ASN A 46 -3.12 -16.08 30.52
N LEU A 47 -1.93 -16.02 29.93
CA LEU A 47 -1.27 -14.80 29.48
C LEU A 47 -1.32 -14.73 27.94
N LEU A 48 -1.59 -13.53 27.42
CA LEU A 48 -1.55 -13.28 25.98
C LEU A 48 -0.19 -12.65 25.63
N MET A 49 0.62 -13.37 24.85
CA MET A 49 1.83 -12.81 24.28
C MET A 49 1.46 -11.96 23.07
N VAL A 50 1.69 -10.66 23.15
CA VAL A 50 1.38 -9.71 22.06
C VAL A 50 2.66 -9.30 21.34
N ASN A 51 3.60 -8.71 22.08
CA ASN A 51 4.87 -8.28 21.54
C ASN A 51 6.01 -8.42 22.54
N THR A 52 7.21 -8.49 22.03
CA THR A 52 8.44 -8.46 22.83
C THR A 52 9.46 -7.61 22.10
N GLN A 53 10.05 -6.68 22.83
CA GLN A 53 11.17 -5.90 22.36
C GLN A 53 12.47 -6.63 22.68
N VAL A 54 13.35 -6.76 21.70
CA VAL A 54 14.71 -7.29 21.82
C VAL A 54 15.72 -6.19 21.48
N ASP A 55 16.99 -6.37 21.82
CA ASP A 55 18.02 -5.32 21.73
C ASP A 55 18.04 -4.53 20.42
N ASN A 56 17.75 -5.18 19.29
CA ASN A 56 17.76 -4.54 17.97
C ASN A 56 16.46 -4.74 17.17
N GLY A 57 15.34 -5.04 17.83
CA GLY A 57 14.11 -5.30 17.07
C GLY A 57 12.90 -5.62 17.92
N ASN A 58 11.81 -5.89 17.24
CA ASN A 58 10.52 -6.23 17.81
C ASN A 58 10.04 -7.57 17.28
N ILE A 59 9.41 -8.36 18.14
CA ILE A 59 8.73 -9.61 17.80
C ILE A 59 7.26 -9.44 18.18
N LEU A 60 6.36 -9.73 17.24
CA LEU A 60 4.91 -9.68 17.45
C LEU A 60 4.29 -11.03 17.16
N TRP A 61 3.40 -11.48 18.01
CA TRP A 61 2.57 -12.67 17.82
C TRP A 61 1.12 -12.24 17.62
N LYS A 62 0.48 -12.76 16.59
CA LYS A 62 -0.94 -12.51 16.34
C LYS A 62 -1.64 -13.75 15.85
N GLU A 63 -2.66 -14.16 16.58
CA GLU A 63 -3.54 -15.25 16.22
C GLU A 63 -4.77 -14.67 15.51
N TYR A 64 -4.99 -15.06 14.28
CA TYR A 64 -6.10 -14.56 13.47
C TYR A 64 -7.28 -15.53 13.41
N SER A 65 -6.99 -16.82 13.56
CA SER A 65 -7.98 -17.89 13.62
C SER A 65 -7.48 -18.96 14.59
N LYS A 66 -8.34 -19.90 14.95
CA LYS A 66 -7.90 -21.07 15.73
C LYS A 66 -6.84 -21.90 15.01
N SER A 67 -6.67 -21.70 13.71
CA SER A 67 -5.82 -22.54 12.85
C SER A 67 -4.45 -21.93 12.55
N VAL A 68 -4.33 -20.58 12.53
CA VAL A 68 -3.09 -19.90 12.10
C VAL A 68 -2.66 -18.85 13.10
N THR A 69 -1.39 -18.93 13.51
CA THR A 69 -0.68 -17.88 14.23
C THR A 69 0.40 -17.28 13.34
N LEU A 70 0.39 -15.96 13.20
CA LEU A 70 1.44 -15.21 12.51
C LEU A 70 2.42 -14.64 13.51
N ILE A 71 3.71 -14.76 13.20
CA ILE A 71 4.81 -14.21 13.99
C ILE A 71 5.58 -13.26 13.07
N GLY A 72 5.67 -11.99 13.47
CA GLY A 72 6.46 -10.98 12.78
C GLY A 72 7.71 -10.65 13.56
N VAL A 73 8.85 -10.55 12.89
CA VAL A 73 10.11 -10.11 13.48
C VAL A 73 10.66 -8.98 12.63
N ALA A 74 10.92 -7.83 13.23
CA ALA A 74 11.58 -6.70 12.55
C ALA A 74 12.82 -6.27 13.32
N THR A 75 13.93 -6.06 12.60
CA THR A 75 15.20 -5.58 13.16
C THR A 75 15.72 -4.39 12.39
N GLY A 76 16.51 -3.52 13.03
CA GLY A 76 17.24 -2.44 12.36
C GLY A 76 16.54 -1.08 12.35
N GLY A 77 15.77 -0.76 13.40
CA GLY A 77 15.41 0.64 13.72
C GLY A 77 14.21 1.23 12.97
N LEU A 78 13.57 0.50 12.08
CA LEU A 78 12.25 0.89 11.59
C LEU A 78 11.20 0.35 12.55
N GLU A 79 10.44 1.23 13.14
CA GLU A 79 9.15 0.91 13.74
C GLU A 79 8.19 0.54 12.60
N CYS A 80 8.48 -0.59 11.93
CA CYS A 80 7.52 -1.19 11.04
C CYS A 80 6.29 -1.48 11.90
N ASP A 81 5.13 -1.05 11.46
CA ASP A 81 3.87 -1.45 12.07
C ASP A 81 3.66 -2.94 11.79
N LEU A 82 4.33 -3.78 12.59
CA LEU A 82 4.27 -5.24 12.45
C LEU A 82 2.83 -5.74 12.53
N GLU A 83 2.00 -5.10 13.32
CA GLU A 83 0.60 -5.47 13.43
C GLU A 83 -0.13 -5.29 12.11
N LEU A 84 0.09 -4.16 11.44
CA LEU A 84 -0.50 -3.87 10.14
C LEU A 84 0.07 -4.80 9.06
N LEU A 85 1.36 -5.10 9.10
CA LEU A 85 1.99 -6.08 8.21
C LEU A 85 1.36 -7.45 8.38
N LEU A 86 1.25 -7.97 9.63
CA LEU A 86 0.66 -9.28 9.87
C LEU A 86 -0.82 -9.32 9.48
N SER A 87 -1.56 -8.23 9.71
CA SER A 87 -2.95 -8.08 9.24
C SER A 87 -3.04 -8.14 7.70
N THR A 88 -2.13 -7.47 7.01
CA THR A 88 -2.07 -7.51 5.54
C THR A 88 -1.73 -8.91 5.04
N VAL A 89 -0.79 -9.59 5.68
CA VAL A 89 -0.42 -10.98 5.33
C VAL A 89 -1.59 -11.94 5.56
N HIS A 90 -2.32 -11.79 6.65
CA HIS A 90 -3.52 -12.59 6.89
C HIS A 90 -4.60 -12.35 5.81
N ASN A 91 -4.86 -11.09 5.46
CA ASN A 91 -5.78 -10.77 4.37
C ASN A 91 -5.29 -11.33 3.03
N LEU A 92 -3.99 -11.32 2.76
CA LEU A 92 -3.39 -11.94 1.57
C LEU A 92 -3.59 -13.47 1.55
N MET A 93 -3.50 -14.14 2.70
CA MET A 93 -3.80 -15.57 2.81
C MET A 93 -5.27 -15.85 2.47
N ILE A 94 -6.21 -15.07 3.04
CA ILE A 94 -7.65 -15.18 2.69
C ILE A 94 -7.87 -14.88 1.20
N PHE A 95 -7.26 -13.82 0.69
CA PHE A 95 -7.34 -13.42 -0.72
C PHE A 95 -6.93 -14.54 -1.68
N SER A 96 -5.98 -15.38 -1.26
CA SER A 96 -5.43 -16.45 -2.10
C SER A 96 -6.22 -17.76 -2.05
N ILE A 97 -6.70 -18.16 -0.87
CA ILE A 97 -7.30 -19.52 -0.67
C ILE A 97 -8.70 -19.49 -0.05
N GLY A 98 -9.17 -18.32 0.37
CA GLY A 98 -10.46 -18.14 1.04
C GLY A 98 -10.41 -18.41 2.55
N LYS A 99 -11.34 -17.76 3.26
CA LYS A 99 -11.40 -17.81 4.73
C LYS A 99 -11.76 -19.20 5.25
N LYS A 100 -12.74 -19.86 4.63
CA LYS A 100 -13.20 -21.19 5.05
C LYS A 100 -12.07 -22.22 5.01
N GLU A 101 -11.26 -22.23 3.95
CA GLU A 101 -10.12 -23.13 3.83
C GLU A 101 -9.04 -22.80 4.85
N LEU A 102 -8.76 -21.50 5.06
CA LEU A 102 -7.78 -21.05 6.03
C LEU A 102 -8.17 -21.37 7.48
N ASP A 103 -9.45 -21.29 7.83
CA ASP A 103 -9.93 -21.50 9.19
C ASP A 103 -10.08 -22.97 9.58
N SER A 104 -10.17 -23.89 8.61
CA SER A 104 -10.51 -25.30 8.85
C SER A 104 -9.68 -26.33 8.08
N PHE A 105 -8.44 -25.97 7.69
CA PHE A 105 -7.58 -26.93 6.99
C PHE A 105 -7.23 -28.14 7.87
N LYS A 106 -7.28 -29.32 7.26
CA LYS A 106 -6.95 -30.59 7.91
C LYS A 106 -5.54 -31.07 7.56
N ASN A 107 -5.03 -30.63 6.40
CA ASN A 107 -3.74 -31.07 5.87
C ASN A 107 -2.81 -29.87 5.70
N ILE A 108 -1.77 -29.82 6.53
CA ILE A 108 -0.78 -28.72 6.53
C ILE A 108 0.02 -28.70 5.20
N ASP A 109 0.30 -29.85 4.61
CA ASP A 109 1.07 -29.90 3.36
C ASP A 109 0.25 -29.43 2.15
N GLN A 110 -1.07 -29.58 2.20
CA GLN A 110 -1.96 -28.99 1.21
C GLN A 110 -1.97 -27.48 1.34
N ILE A 111 -2.21 -26.94 2.53
CA ILE A 111 -2.26 -25.49 2.75
C ILE A 111 -0.92 -24.80 2.38
N LYS A 112 0.21 -25.46 2.65
CA LYS A 112 1.54 -24.99 2.21
C LYS A 112 1.64 -24.86 0.69
N ARG A 113 1.07 -25.80 -0.05
CA ARG A 113 1.08 -25.76 -1.54
C ARG A 113 0.17 -24.66 -2.05
N ASP A 114 -1.01 -24.55 -1.50
CA ASP A 114 -2.04 -23.60 -1.93
C ASP A 114 -1.60 -22.15 -1.67
N LEU A 115 -0.95 -21.90 -0.53
CA LEU A 115 -0.40 -20.60 -0.19
C LEU A 115 0.86 -20.19 -0.98
N ARG A 116 1.47 -21.09 -1.77
CA ARG A 116 2.61 -20.70 -2.62
C ARG A 116 2.24 -19.63 -3.64
N GLN A 117 0.99 -19.60 -4.07
CA GLN A 117 0.52 -18.58 -5.01
C GLN A 117 0.57 -17.15 -4.43
N CYS A 118 0.55 -16.96 -3.10
CA CYS A 118 0.68 -15.66 -2.48
C CYS A 118 2.14 -15.18 -2.29
N TYR A 119 3.13 -16.06 -2.48
CA TYR A 119 4.53 -15.72 -2.22
C TYR A 119 5.07 -14.56 -3.05
N PRO A 120 4.79 -14.46 -4.37
CA PRO A 120 5.24 -13.30 -5.13
C PRO A 120 4.73 -11.97 -4.56
N ILE A 121 3.45 -11.95 -4.15
CA ILE A 121 2.85 -10.76 -3.53
C ILE A 121 3.46 -10.47 -2.16
N LEU A 122 3.67 -11.52 -1.36
CA LEU A 122 4.27 -11.39 -0.03
C LEU A 122 5.73 -10.90 -0.12
N ASP A 123 6.51 -11.45 -1.03
CA ASP A 123 7.89 -11.02 -1.25
C ASP A 123 7.96 -9.57 -1.73
N TYR A 124 7.10 -9.19 -2.68
CA TYR A 124 6.97 -7.82 -3.14
C TYR A 124 6.58 -6.87 -2.00
N LEU A 125 5.65 -7.29 -1.13
CA LEU A 125 5.26 -6.53 0.06
C LEU A 125 6.45 -6.34 1.01
N LEU A 126 7.21 -7.39 1.29
CA LEU A 126 8.39 -7.32 2.15
C LEU A 126 9.53 -6.49 1.54
N GLU A 127 9.75 -6.61 0.22
CA GLU A 127 10.74 -5.79 -0.50
C GLU A 127 10.43 -4.31 -0.43
N SER A 128 9.16 -3.95 -0.53
CA SER A 128 8.72 -2.55 -0.49
C SER A 128 8.88 -1.88 0.88
N LEU A 129 9.07 -2.67 1.95
CA LEU A 129 9.38 -2.15 3.28
C LEU A 129 10.86 -1.79 3.47
N ASP A 130 11.73 -2.24 2.57
CA ASP A 130 13.16 -1.95 2.64
C ASP A 130 13.43 -0.53 2.10
N PRO A 131 13.98 0.39 2.91
CA PRO A 131 14.34 1.73 2.45
C PRO A 131 15.35 1.73 1.30
N GLU A 132 16.24 0.73 1.23
CA GLU A 132 17.22 0.60 0.14
C GLU A 132 16.55 0.16 -1.17
N ALA A 133 15.49 -0.59 -1.11
CA ALA A 133 14.69 -0.98 -2.28
C ALA A 133 13.99 0.21 -2.97
N VAL A 134 13.98 1.36 -2.34
CA VAL A 134 13.44 2.62 -2.91
C VAL A 134 14.20 3.08 -4.16
N LEU A 135 15.41 2.61 -4.38
CA LEU A 135 16.13 2.77 -5.64
C LEU A 135 15.57 1.86 -6.75
N SER A 136 14.81 0.85 -6.38
CA SER A 136 14.05 -0.03 -7.27
C SER A 136 12.84 0.70 -7.88
N PRO A 137 12.38 0.31 -9.09
CA PRO A 137 11.11 0.78 -9.66
C PRO A 137 9.88 0.42 -8.82
N HIS A 138 10.02 -0.45 -7.80
CA HIS A 138 8.92 -0.87 -6.94
C HIS A 138 8.38 0.28 -6.08
N PRO A 139 7.05 0.39 -5.92
CA PRO A 139 6.46 1.42 -5.09
C PRO A 139 6.84 1.22 -3.63
N THR A 140 7.22 2.30 -2.98
CA THR A 140 7.41 2.32 -1.53
C THR A 140 6.05 2.25 -0.86
N LEU A 141 5.81 1.23 -0.07
CA LEU A 141 4.53 1.08 0.60
C LEU A 141 4.51 1.84 1.92
N VAL A 142 3.55 2.76 2.04
CA VAL A 142 2.94 3.07 3.32
C VAL A 142 1.87 2.00 3.54
N LEU A 143 2.00 1.24 4.61
CA LEU A 143 1.36 -0.09 4.76
C LEU A 143 -0.17 -0.12 4.71
N ASP A 144 -0.86 0.99 4.81
CA ASP A 144 -2.32 1.08 4.79
C ASP A 144 -2.86 1.94 3.64
N LEU A 145 -1.97 2.43 2.76
CA LEU A 145 -2.37 3.35 1.70
C LEU A 145 -2.17 2.75 0.31
N ILE A 146 -3.04 3.14 -0.61
CA ILE A 146 -2.96 2.81 -2.04
C ILE A 146 -2.15 3.90 -2.73
N GLN A 147 -0.96 3.57 -3.23
CA GLN A 147 -0.17 4.54 -4.00
C GLN A 147 -0.78 4.81 -5.35
N SER A 148 -0.90 6.09 -5.68
CA SER A 148 -1.52 6.58 -6.92
C SER A 148 -0.61 7.53 -7.68
N ILE A 149 -0.87 7.68 -8.97
CA ILE A 149 -0.33 8.72 -9.84
C ILE A 149 -1.51 9.62 -10.22
N LEU A 150 -1.38 10.90 -9.97
CA LEU A 150 -2.33 11.89 -10.43
C LEU A 150 -1.90 12.36 -11.83
N CYS A 151 -2.78 12.21 -12.80
CA CYS A 151 -2.54 12.66 -14.17
C CYS A 151 -3.82 13.20 -14.79
N PRO A 152 -3.73 14.12 -15.77
CA PRO A 152 -4.87 14.71 -16.45
C PRO A 152 -5.72 13.68 -17.21
N GLN A 153 -5.11 12.56 -17.61
CA GLN A 153 -5.75 11.50 -18.39
C GLN A 153 -6.66 10.59 -17.55
N ALA A 154 -6.68 10.73 -16.22
CA ALA A 154 -7.37 9.81 -15.32
C ALA A 154 -8.86 9.63 -15.66
N GLN A 155 -9.58 10.71 -15.96
CA GLN A 155 -11.00 10.65 -16.30
C GLN A 155 -11.26 9.92 -17.62
N GLN A 156 -10.43 10.15 -18.64
CA GLN A 156 -10.53 9.45 -19.91
C GLN A 156 -10.23 7.96 -19.78
N LEU A 157 -9.23 7.62 -18.96
CA LEU A 157 -8.88 6.24 -18.65
C LEU A 157 -9.96 5.54 -17.81
N GLN A 158 -10.65 6.26 -16.93
CA GLN A 158 -11.81 5.74 -16.19
C GLN A 158 -12.92 5.33 -17.13
N GLN A 159 -13.29 6.17 -18.10
CA GLN A 159 -14.31 5.83 -19.10
C GLN A 159 -13.94 4.58 -19.91
N ALA A 160 -12.66 4.44 -20.27
CA ALA A 160 -12.17 3.24 -20.95
C ALA A 160 -12.26 1.99 -20.06
N LEU A 161 -11.97 2.13 -18.75
CA LEU A 161 -12.11 1.05 -17.78
C LEU A 161 -13.55 0.64 -17.56
N ASP A 162 -14.48 1.61 -17.50
CA ASP A 162 -15.91 1.32 -17.36
C ASP A 162 -16.42 0.51 -18.57
N ASN A 163 -16.11 0.93 -19.79
CA ASN A 163 -16.45 0.19 -21.02
C ASN A 163 -15.82 -1.22 -21.05
N TYR A 164 -14.55 -1.33 -20.65
CA TYR A 164 -13.85 -2.61 -20.57
C TYR A 164 -14.48 -3.54 -19.53
N SER A 165 -14.81 -3.00 -18.35
CA SER A 165 -15.46 -3.75 -17.27
C SER A 165 -16.85 -4.27 -17.71
N GLU A 166 -17.66 -3.42 -18.37
CA GLU A 166 -18.96 -3.81 -18.91
C GLU A 166 -18.82 -4.94 -19.95
N SER A 167 -17.85 -4.83 -20.87
CA SER A 167 -17.60 -5.84 -21.90
C SER A 167 -17.23 -7.22 -21.34
N LEU A 168 -16.65 -7.25 -20.14
CA LEU A 168 -16.29 -8.48 -19.42
C LEU A 168 -17.34 -8.90 -18.39
N THR A 169 -18.49 -8.23 -18.33
CA THR A 169 -19.44 -8.42 -17.22
C THR A 169 -18.76 -8.35 -15.85
N GLY A 170 -17.71 -7.50 -15.78
CA GLY A 170 -16.93 -7.23 -14.59
C GLY A 170 -17.55 -6.15 -13.73
N ARG A 171 -17.09 -6.01 -12.50
CA ARG A 171 -17.59 -4.98 -11.57
C ARG A 171 -16.51 -3.98 -11.20
N TRP A 172 -15.32 -4.45 -10.88
CA TRP A 172 -14.22 -3.60 -10.40
C TRP A 172 -13.04 -3.72 -11.34
N ALA A 173 -12.64 -2.59 -11.92
CA ALA A 173 -11.48 -2.53 -12.78
C ALA A 173 -10.53 -1.41 -12.38
N CYS A 174 -9.24 -1.61 -12.58
CA CYS A 174 -8.23 -0.60 -12.36
C CYS A 174 -7.09 -0.67 -13.38
N LEU A 175 -6.46 0.48 -13.61
CA LEU A 175 -5.23 0.63 -14.39
C LEU A 175 -4.11 1.06 -13.48
N SER A 176 -2.99 0.36 -13.54
CA SER A 176 -1.78 0.67 -12.80
C SER A 176 -0.58 0.92 -13.70
N ILE A 177 0.27 1.86 -13.30
CA ILE A 177 1.55 2.17 -13.93
C ILE A 177 2.64 2.04 -12.87
N HIS A 178 3.64 1.21 -13.12
CA HIS A 178 4.69 0.89 -12.15
C HIS A 178 4.12 0.46 -10.77
N GLY A 179 3.04 -0.32 -10.76
CA GLY A 179 2.36 -0.76 -9.53
C GLY A 179 1.61 0.33 -8.76
N ARG A 180 1.42 1.52 -9.35
CA ARG A 180 0.64 2.63 -8.77
C ARG A 180 -0.67 2.78 -9.51
N LEU A 181 -1.71 3.05 -8.76
CA LEU A 181 -3.05 3.26 -9.28
C LEU A 181 -3.11 4.57 -10.08
N VAL A 182 -3.63 4.51 -11.29
CA VAL A 182 -3.81 5.69 -12.17
C VAL A 182 -5.28 6.01 -12.38
N ALA A 183 -6.07 4.99 -12.70
CA ALA A 183 -7.50 5.13 -12.92
C ALA A 183 -8.24 3.88 -12.42
N THR A 184 -9.50 4.05 -12.09
CA THR A 184 -10.39 2.98 -11.62
C THR A 184 -11.72 3.08 -12.33
N SER A 185 -12.44 1.96 -12.46
CA SER A 185 -13.86 1.99 -12.83
C SER A 185 -14.68 2.71 -11.77
N SER A 186 -15.87 3.17 -12.15
CA SER A 186 -16.77 3.91 -11.28
C SER A 186 -17.12 3.15 -9.98
N ASP A 187 -17.33 1.83 -10.08
CA ASP A 187 -17.69 0.97 -8.96
C ASP A 187 -16.49 0.59 -8.04
N PHE A 188 -15.26 0.87 -8.47
CA PHE A 188 -14.06 0.47 -7.72
C PHE A 188 -13.99 1.08 -6.31
N GLY A 189 -14.64 2.22 -6.11
CA GLY A 189 -14.74 2.89 -4.81
C GLY A 189 -15.55 2.11 -3.74
N GLU A 190 -16.33 1.09 -4.15
CA GLU A 190 -17.07 0.21 -3.23
C GLU A 190 -16.19 -0.84 -2.54
N LEU A 191 -14.99 -1.10 -3.10
CA LEU A 191 -14.03 -2.01 -2.49
C LEU A 191 -13.45 -1.42 -1.21
N ASP A 192 -13.27 -2.29 -0.21
CA ASP A 192 -12.43 -1.92 0.95
C ASP A 192 -11.01 -1.58 0.44
N PRO A 193 -10.39 -0.49 0.89
CA PRO A 193 -9.05 -0.09 0.45
C PRO A 193 -7.99 -1.18 0.59
N ARG A 194 -8.12 -2.08 1.57
CA ARG A 194 -7.22 -3.23 1.76
C ARG A 194 -7.37 -4.25 0.64
N GLU A 195 -8.59 -4.48 0.14
CA GLU A 195 -8.85 -5.38 -1.00
C GLU A 195 -8.36 -4.76 -2.30
N ALA A 196 -8.67 -3.49 -2.53
CA ALA A 196 -8.18 -2.73 -3.68
C ALA A 196 -6.64 -2.78 -3.77
N ARG A 197 -5.96 -2.68 -2.62
CA ARG A 197 -4.52 -2.80 -2.54
C ARG A 197 -4.00 -4.20 -2.89
N LEU A 198 -4.68 -5.27 -2.43
CA LEU A 198 -4.30 -6.65 -2.78
C LEU A 198 -4.44 -6.91 -4.28
N LEU A 199 -5.47 -6.37 -4.92
CA LEU A 199 -5.65 -6.44 -6.38
C LEU A 199 -4.52 -5.71 -7.12
N LEU A 200 -4.09 -4.54 -6.64
CA LEU A 200 -2.94 -3.82 -7.22
C LEU A 200 -1.63 -4.59 -7.05
N LEU A 201 -1.40 -5.19 -5.88
CA LEU A 201 -0.24 -6.04 -5.64
C LEU A 201 -0.24 -7.27 -6.55
N LEU A 202 -1.40 -7.88 -6.79
CA LEU A 202 -1.55 -8.97 -7.75
C LEU A 202 -1.16 -8.53 -9.16
N ALA A 203 -1.63 -7.35 -9.62
CA ALA A 203 -1.26 -6.82 -10.92
C ALA A 203 0.23 -6.48 -11.03
N ALA A 204 0.83 -5.94 -9.96
CA ALA A 204 2.25 -5.56 -9.93
C ALA A 204 3.21 -6.75 -9.91
N THR A 205 2.75 -7.92 -9.44
CA THR A 205 3.56 -9.15 -9.33
C THR A 205 3.34 -10.11 -10.49
N GLN A 206 2.68 -9.68 -11.55
CA GLN A 206 2.46 -10.49 -12.71
C GLN A 206 3.74 -10.72 -13.51
N ASP A 207 4.23 -11.95 -13.53
CA ASP A 207 5.42 -12.34 -14.28
C ASP A 207 5.06 -12.80 -15.71
N GLY A 208 5.58 -12.07 -16.71
CA GLY A 208 5.81 -12.52 -18.08
C GLY A 208 4.60 -12.76 -18.98
N ALA A 209 3.47 -13.23 -18.49
CA ALA A 209 2.31 -13.48 -19.31
C ALA A 209 1.56 -12.20 -19.66
N PRO A 210 1.19 -11.96 -20.94
CA PRO A 210 0.45 -10.75 -21.34
C PRO A 210 -0.96 -10.73 -20.75
N LEU A 211 -1.58 -11.89 -20.58
CA LEU A 211 -2.90 -12.07 -19.99
C LEU A 211 -2.86 -13.22 -18.98
N ARG A 212 -3.42 -13.01 -17.80
CA ARG A 212 -3.51 -14.01 -16.74
C ARG A 212 -4.84 -13.91 -16.00
N GLU A 213 -5.40 -15.06 -15.67
CA GLU A 213 -6.52 -15.16 -14.74
C GLU A 213 -6.07 -15.79 -13.42
N THR A 214 -6.61 -15.28 -12.32
CA THR A 214 -6.30 -15.78 -10.98
C THR A 214 -7.58 -15.78 -10.15
N PRO A 215 -7.94 -16.90 -9.50
CA PRO A 215 -9.02 -16.89 -8.53
C PRO A 215 -8.61 -16.09 -7.30
N VAL A 216 -9.47 -15.18 -6.85
CA VAL A 216 -9.23 -14.33 -5.68
C VAL A 216 -10.45 -14.30 -4.80
N TYR A 217 -10.23 -14.26 -3.50
CA TYR A 217 -11.27 -14.03 -2.51
C TYR A 217 -11.14 -12.63 -1.95
N LEU A 218 -12.25 -11.94 -1.77
CA LEU A 218 -12.23 -10.60 -1.18
C LEU A 218 -12.46 -10.74 0.33
N PRO A 219 -11.46 -10.43 1.18
CA PRO A 219 -11.50 -10.73 2.62
C PRO A 219 -12.66 -10.08 3.37
N GLN A 220 -13.16 -8.92 2.90
CA GLN A 220 -14.25 -8.18 3.51
C GLN A 220 -15.59 -8.44 2.81
N ILE A 221 -15.62 -8.39 1.47
CA ILE A 221 -16.85 -8.48 0.67
C ILE A 221 -17.26 -9.94 0.48
N SER A 222 -16.32 -10.82 0.15
CA SER A 222 -16.62 -12.21 -0.20
C SER A 222 -15.47 -13.16 0.18
N PRO A 223 -15.27 -13.42 1.48
CA PRO A 223 -14.13 -14.22 1.96
C PRO A 223 -14.24 -15.72 1.64
N ASN A 224 -15.42 -16.20 1.23
CA ASN A 224 -15.70 -17.63 1.04
C ASN A 224 -16.07 -18.00 -0.40
N VAL A 225 -16.27 -17.02 -1.28
CA VAL A 225 -16.60 -17.24 -2.69
C VAL A 225 -15.55 -16.55 -3.55
N ALA A 226 -14.91 -17.30 -4.42
CA ALA A 226 -13.88 -16.78 -5.31
C ALA A 226 -14.49 -15.96 -6.44
N PHE A 227 -13.84 -14.84 -6.74
CA PHE A 227 -13.98 -14.12 -7.99
C PHE A 227 -12.84 -14.48 -8.93
N ARG A 228 -12.99 -14.13 -10.18
CA ARG A 228 -11.98 -14.26 -11.21
C ARG A 228 -11.34 -12.88 -11.41
N ALA A 229 -10.08 -12.73 -11.05
CA ALA A 229 -9.29 -11.56 -11.39
C ALA A 229 -8.56 -11.80 -12.71
N VAL A 230 -8.81 -10.98 -13.70
CA VAL A 230 -8.12 -11.00 -15.00
C VAL A 230 -7.17 -9.82 -15.05
N THR A 231 -5.89 -10.10 -15.24
CA THR A 231 -4.84 -9.09 -15.37
C THR A 231 -4.29 -9.13 -16.79
N CYS A 232 -4.19 -7.97 -17.43
CA CYS A 232 -3.61 -7.83 -18.75
C CYS A 232 -2.51 -6.76 -18.74
N LYS A 233 -1.40 -7.06 -19.42
CA LYS A 233 -0.30 -6.13 -19.65
C LYS A 233 -0.52 -5.36 -20.94
N LEU A 234 -0.83 -4.07 -20.86
CA LEU A 234 -1.02 -3.22 -22.04
C LEU A 234 0.30 -2.72 -22.63
N LEU A 235 1.21 -2.28 -21.79
CA LEU A 235 2.55 -1.79 -22.16
C LEU A 235 3.55 -2.22 -21.09
N ALA A 236 4.84 -1.92 -21.29
CA ALA A 236 5.84 -2.11 -20.25
C ALA A 236 5.44 -1.34 -18.98
N ASP A 237 5.34 -2.06 -17.85
CA ASP A 237 4.95 -1.54 -16.53
C ASP A 237 3.52 -0.96 -16.43
N VAL A 238 2.66 -1.25 -17.42
CA VAL A 238 1.26 -0.83 -17.43
C VAL A 238 0.36 -2.05 -17.45
N TYR A 239 -0.45 -2.18 -16.43
CA TYR A 239 -1.36 -3.30 -16.25
C TYR A 239 -2.78 -2.81 -16.02
N ILE A 240 -3.73 -3.52 -16.63
CA ILE A 240 -5.14 -3.45 -16.25
C ILE A 240 -5.52 -4.71 -15.49
N LEU A 241 -6.38 -4.55 -14.51
CA LEU A 241 -6.99 -5.65 -13.78
C LEU A 241 -8.49 -5.44 -13.74
N VAL A 242 -9.25 -6.50 -13.96
CA VAL A 242 -10.70 -6.52 -13.76
C VAL A 242 -11.09 -7.73 -12.93
N VAL A 243 -12.04 -7.54 -12.03
CA VAL A 243 -12.67 -8.63 -11.26
C VAL A 243 -14.02 -8.93 -11.91
N CYS A 244 -14.17 -10.16 -12.39
CA CYS A 244 -15.33 -10.60 -13.17
C CYS A 244 -15.81 -11.99 -12.76
N GLY A 245 -16.90 -12.43 -13.39
CA GLY A 245 -17.44 -13.78 -13.29
C GLY A 245 -16.68 -14.80 -14.14
N ALA A 246 -17.29 -15.95 -14.33
CA ALA A 246 -16.70 -17.06 -15.11
C ALA A 246 -16.65 -16.80 -16.63
N THR A 247 -17.45 -15.87 -17.12
CA THR A 247 -17.55 -15.50 -18.55
C THR A 247 -17.04 -14.06 -18.75
N PRO A 248 -16.49 -13.71 -19.93
CA PRO A 248 -16.16 -14.55 -21.09
C PRO A 248 -14.95 -15.45 -20.89
N ALA A 249 -14.73 -16.39 -21.82
CA ALA A 249 -13.54 -17.26 -21.78
C ALA A 249 -12.25 -16.45 -22.02
N LEU A 250 -11.11 -16.92 -21.51
CA LEU A 250 -9.84 -16.21 -21.59
C LEU A 250 -9.43 -15.88 -23.04
N SER A 251 -9.71 -16.79 -23.98
CA SER A 251 -9.44 -16.56 -25.41
C SER A 251 -10.22 -15.40 -26.04
N GLN A 252 -11.39 -15.08 -25.51
CA GLN A 252 -12.22 -13.96 -26.00
C GLN A 252 -11.76 -12.63 -25.38
N ILE A 253 -11.11 -12.68 -24.22
CA ILE A 253 -10.64 -11.50 -23.52
C ILE A 253 -9.55 -10.77 -24.30
N ASP A 254 -8.66 -11.48 -25.00
CA ASP A 254 -7.63 -10.88 -25.85
C ASP A 254 -8.24 -9.95 -26.92
N GLU A 255 -9.31 -10.40 -27.58
CA GLU A 255 -10.02 -9.58 -28.59
C GLU A 255 -10.69 -8.36 -27.95
N ILE A 256 -11.31 -8.54 -26.79
CA ILE A 256 -11.96 -7.45 -26.04
C ILE A 256 -10.92 -6.41 -25.59
N VAL A 257 -9.76 -6.85 -25.12
CA VAL A 257 -8.65 -5.96 -24.73
C VAL A 257 -8.22 -5.12 -25.93
N LEU A 258 -7.99 -5.73 -27.09
CA LEU A 258 -7.61 -5.01 -28.31
C LEU A 258 -8.67 -3.98 -28.70
N GLN A 259 -9.94 -4.38 -28.75
CA GLN A 259 -11.04 -3.49 -29.10
C GLN A 259 -11.18 -2.29 -28.17
N CYS A 260 -11.05 -2.51 -26.85
CA CYS A 260 -11.23 -1.46 -25.86
C CYS A 260 -10.01 -0.51 -25.73
N TRP A 261 -8.79 -1.03 -25.97
CA TRP A 261 -7.56 -0.31 -25.60
C TRP A 261 -6.69 0.13 -26.78
N GLU A 262 -6.94 -0.33 -28.02
CA GLU A 262 -6.13 0.05 -29.20
C GLU A 262 -6.05 1.58 -29.38
N GLY A 263 -7.16 2.29 -29.22
CA GLY A 263 -7.22 3.75 -29.33
C GLY A 263 -6.57 4.53 -28.18
N PHE A 264 -6.25 3.87 -27.06
CA PHE A 264 -5.75 4.51 -25.84
C PHE A 264 -4.22 4.47 -25.67
N ALA A 265 -3.49 3.89 -26.60
CA ALA A 265 -2.04 3.71 -26.49
C ALA A 265 -1.29 5.04 -26.23
N GLN A 266 -1.70 6.15 -26.87
CA GLN A 266 -1.11 7.45 -26.66
C GLN A 266 -1.49 8.05 -25.29
N VAL A 267 -2.77 7.94 -24.91
CA VAL A 267 -3.27 8.41 -23.60
C VAL A 267 -2.52 7.74 -22.44
N ILE A 268 -2.26 6.43 -22.56
CA ILE A 268 -1.49 5.68 -21.57
C ILE A 268 -0.03 6.14 -21.53
N LYS A 269 0.59 6.40 -22.70
CA LYS A 269 1.96 6.94 -22.75
C LYS A 269 2.04 8.31 -22.08
N ASP A 270 1.07 9.18 -22.33
CA ASP A 270 1.00 10.50 -21.72
C ASP A 270 0.79 10.42 -20.19
N ALA A 271 -0.07 9.50 -19.72
CA ALA A 271 -0.22 9.23 -18.29
C ALA A 271 1.08 8.70 -17.66
N LYS A 272 1.85 7.88 -18.38
CA LYS A 272 3.14 7.36 -17.92
C LYS A 272 4.20 8.46 -17.71
N VAL A 273 4.12 9.58 -18.42
CA VAL A 273 5.02 10.73 -18.25
C VAL A 273 4.92 11.34 -16.85
N ALA A 274 3.77 11.22 -16.18
CA ALA A 274 3.62 11.71 -14.81
C ALA A 274 4.55 10.98 -13.80
N TYR A 275 5.00 9.76 -14.12
CA TYR A 275 6.00 9.05 -13.32
C TYR A 275 7.43 9.52 -13.67
N PRO A 276 8.37 9.71 -12.71
CA PRO A 276 8.29 9.38 -11.27
C PRO A 276 7.80 10.54 -10.37
N ARG A 277 7.37 11.64 -10.94
CA ARG A 277 6.88 12.80 -10.20
C ARG A 277 5.56 12.52 -9.51
N ASN A 278 4.71 11.73 -10.13
CA ASN A 278 3.37 11.30 -9.70
C ASN A 278 2.33 12.42 -9.57
N PHE A 279 2.64 13.61 -10.08
CA PHE A 279 1.75 14.77 -10.15
C PHE A 279 1.72 15.34 -11.57
N PRO A 280 0.62 15.98 -12.00
CA PRO A 280 0.55 16.73 -13.25
C PRO A 280 1.63 17.80 -13.32
N MET A 281 2.08 18.11 -14.54
CA MET A 281 3.08 19.17 -14.75
C MET A 281 2.52 20.57 -14.47
N SER A 282 1.21 20.74 -14.46
CA SER A 282 0.51 21.99 -14.10
C SER A 282 0.70 22.40 -12.64
N ILE A 283 1.00 21.45 -11.75
CA ILE A 283 1.30 21.77 -10.34
C ILE A 283 2.78 22.12 -10.23
N SER A 284 3.09 23.33 -9.77
CA SER A 284 4.46 23.73 -9.44
C SER A 284 4.75 23.48 -7.97
N PHE A 285 5.98 23.08 -7.67
CA PHE A 285 6.45 22.94 -6.29
C PHE A 285 7.63 23.88 -6.07
N GLU A 286 7.67 24.52 -4.89
CA GLU A 286 8.78 25.37 -4.51
C GLU A 286 10.09 24.58 -4.43
N PRO A 287 11.24 25.15 -4.88
CA PRO A 287 12.53 24.46 -4.89
C PRO A 287 13.00 23.95 -3.52
N CYS A 288 12.52 24.54 -2.45
CA CYS A 288 12.85 24.14 -1.08
C CYS A 288 12.09 22.91 -0.58
N VAL A 289 11.08 22.44 -1.33
CA VAL A 289 10.34 21.21 -1.03
C VAL A 289 11.12 20.02 -1.59
N LEU A 290 11.61 19.16 -0.71
CA LEU A 290 12.45 18.02 -1.06
C LEU A 290 11.67 16.75 -1.36
N GLY A 291 10.44 16.66 -0.87
CA GLY A 291 9.54 15.54 -1.07
C GLY A 291 8.16 15.82 -0.49
N ILE A 292 7.17 15.10 -0.98
CA ILE A 292 5.77 15.25 -0.55
C ILE A 292 5.11 13.87 -0.47
N LEU A 293 4.29 13.67 0.56
CA LEU A 293 3.32 12.61 0.69
C LEU A 293 1.96 13.25 0.90
N LEU A 294 1.09 13.13 -0.10
CA LEU A 294 -0.29 13.61 -0.06
C LEU A 294 -1.21 12.40 0.13
N VAL A 295 -2.08 12.44 1.12
CA VAL A 295 -3.00 11.35 1.46
C VAL A 295 -4.43 11.84 1.39
N ASN A 296 -5.27 11.11 0.67
CA ASN A 296 -6.72 11.27 0.73
C ASN A 296 -7.26 10.26 1.74
N THR A 297 -7.74 10.74 2.87
CA THR A 297 -8.18 9.90 3.99
C THR A 297 -9.51 9.20 3.75
N ASN A 298 -10.32 9.64 2.76
CA ASN A 298 -11.61 9.02 2.46
C ASN A 298 -11.45 7.68 1.72
N ASN A 299 -10.56 7.65 0.73
CA ASN A 299 -10.34 6.45 -0.09
C ASN A 299 -8.99 5.77 0.19
N GLN A 300 -8.27 6.25 1.20
CA GLN A 300 -6.94 5.77 1.60
C GLN A 300 -5.95 5.70 0.43
N ARG A 301 -6.08 6.61 -0.54
CA ARG A 301 -5.13 6.77 -1.63
C ARG A 301 -4.07 7.79 -1.24
N CYS A 302 -2.83 7.54 -1.66
CA CYS A 302 -1.75 8.49 -1.45
C CYS A 302 -0.95 8.73 -2.72
N VAL A 303 -0.39 9.92 -2.81
CA VAL A 303 0.59 10.27 -3.83
C VAL A 303 1.89 10.61 -3.13
N PHE A 304 2.90 9.87 -3.46
CA PHE A 304 4.24 10.09 -2.95
C PHE A 304 5.13 10.57 -4.09
N SER A 305 5.83 11.67 -3.89
CA SER A 305 6.82 12.18 -4.85
C SER A 305 8.16 12.49 -4.20
N ARG A 306 9.21 11.98 -4.83
CA ARG A 306 10.61 12.27 -4.51
C ARG A 306 11.33 13.05 -5.61
N HIS A 307 10.71 13.17 -6.78
CA HIS A 307 11.24 13.81 -7.98
C HIS A 307 10.35 15.00 -8.37
N LEU A 308 10.24 15.98 -7.48
CA LEU A 308 9.37 17.14 -7.68
C LEU A 308 9.88 18.10 -8.77
N HIS A 309 11.20 18.17 -8.94
CA HIS A 309 11.86 19.11 -9.84
C HIS A 309 12.50 18.39 -11.03
N ALA A 310 12.23 18.85 -12.23
CA ALA A 310 12.69 18.26 -13.49
C ALA A 310 14.20 18.49 -13.78
N THR A 311 14.91 19.24 -12.96
CA THR A 311 16.27 19.63 -13.25
C THR A 311 17.30 18.67 -12.67
N ASN A 312 18.32 18.37 -13.50
CA ASN A 312 19.61 17.74 -13.20
C ASN A 312 20.43 18.48 -12.12
N GLN A 313 19.82 19.17 -11.19
CA GLN A 313 20.55 19.59 -10.02
C GLN A 313 20.98 18.33 -9.29
N LYS A 314 22.27 17.99 -9.45
CA LYS A 314 23.00 17.18 -8.49
C LYS A 314 22.73 17.81 -7.12
N SER A 315 21.59 17.47 -6.56
CA SER A 315 21.23 17.89 -5.20
C SER A 315 22.33 17.32 -4.32
N ARG A 316 23.28 18.15 -3.91
CA ARG A 316 24.15 17.93 -2.76
C ARG A 316 23.25 17.77 -1.54
N GLY A 317 22.48 16.70 -1.50
CA GLY A 317 21.44 16.50 -0.50
C GLY A 317 21.17 15.03 -0.30
N MET A 318 20.41 14.77 0.70
CA MET A 318 19.91 13.50 1.19
C MET A 318 19.58 12.52 0.05
N PRO A 319 20.03 11.27 0.06
CA PRO A 319 19.64 10.24 -0.89
C PRO A 319 18.11 10.11 -0.99
N GLY A 320 17.60 9.76 -2.16
CA GLY A 320 16.15 9.66 -2.37
C GLY A 320 15.45 8.64 -1.47
N ALA A 321 16.14 7.54 -1.13
CA ALA A 321 15.67 6.54 -0.17
C ALA A 321 15.41 7.13 1.22
N HIS A 322 16.34 7.94 1.71
CA HIS A 322 16.22 8.56 3.03
C HIS A 322 15.04 9.54 3.12
N LYS A 323 14.76 10.28 2.05
CA LYS A 323 13.58 11.17 1.98
C LYS A 323 12.26 10.41 2.12
N VAL A 324 12.17 9.22 1.55
CA VAL A 324 11.00 8.36 1.66
C VAL A 324 10.79 7.92 3.09
N ASP A 325 11.84 7.43 3.72
CA ASP A 325 11.77 6.92 5.08
C ASP A 325 11.37 8.00 6.08
N ILE A 326 11.93 9.20 5.96
CA ILE A 326 11.54 10.35 6.78
C ILE A 326 10.07 10.68 6.61
N LEU A 327 9.58 10.80 5.37
CA LEU A 327 8.18 11.15 5.12
C LEU A 327 7.23 10.06 5.61
N ARG A 328 7.59 8.79 5.46
CA ARG A 328 6.80 7.67 5.97
C ARG A 328 6.70 7.70 7.50
N THR A 329 7.82 7.83 8.19
CA THR A 329 7.86 7.91 9.65
C THR A 329 7.11 9.13 10.17
N PHE A 330 7.30 10.28 9.50
CA PHE A 330 6.60 11.50 9.83
C PHE A 330 5.09 11.38 9.65
N TYR A 331 4.63 10.77 8.53
CA TYR A 331 3.21 10.53 8.28
C TYR A 331 2.57 9.70 9.38
N VAL A 332 3.19 8.59 9.78
CA VAL A 332 2.64 7.71 10.83
C VAL A 332 2.44 8.48 12.14
N THR A 333 3.40 9.31 12.49
CA THR A 333 3.30 10.13 13.71
C THR A 333 2.26 11.23 13.57
N ALA A 334 2.29 11.99 12.48
CA ALA A 334 1.35 13.07 12.21
C ALA A 334 -0.11 12.56 12.15
N ALA A 335 -0.34 11.43 11.48
CA ALA A 335 -1.67 10.82 11.40
C ALA A 335 -2.20 10.39 12.79
N ARG A 336 -1.32 9.85 13.65
CA ARG A 336 -1.69 9.48 15.02
C ARG A 336 -2.00 10.70 15.89
N GLU A 337 -1.20 11.75 15.80
CA GLU A 337 -1.40 12.99 16.55
C GLU A 337 -2.71 13.67 16.15
N LEU A 338 -2.92 13.86 14.86
CA LEU A 338 -4.14 14.47 14.33
C LEU A 338 -5.41 13.64 14.62
N ALA A 339 -5.31 12.30 14.67
CA ALA A 339 -6.43 11.44 15.03
C ALA A 339 -6.76 11.48 16.53
N ARG A 340 -5.77 11.66 17.42
CA ARG A 340 -5.98 11.77 18.87
C ARG A 340 -6.74 13.03 19.23
N GLU A 341 -6.41 14.14 18.60
CA GLU A 341 -7.08 15.43 18.85
C GLU A 341 -8.54 15.41 18.42
N HIS A 342 -8.85 14.73 17.31
CA HIS A 342 -10.24 14.56 16.87
C HIS A 342 -11.08 13.76 17.88
N LYS A 343 -10.48 12.79 18.58
CA LYS A 343 -11.17 11.98 19.60
C LYS A 343 -11.32 12.71 20.95
N SER A 344 -10.39 13.58 21.33
CA SER A 344 -10.45 14.31 22.60
C SER A 344 -11.50 15.42 22.60
N ARG A 345 -11.97 15.86 21.43
CA ARG A 345 -13.01 16.89 21.25
C ARG A 345 -14.42 16.34 21.00
N GLY A 346 -14.61 15.02 21.01
CA GLY A 346 -15.87 14.33 20.74
C GLY A 346 -16.92 14.43 21.86
N GLY A 347 -17.36 15.64 22.22
CA GLY A 347 -18.30 15.85 23.33
C GLY A 347 -19.21 17.05 23.20
N GLU A 348 -19.28 17.78 22.10
CA GLU A 348 -20.40 18.72 21.82
C GLU A 348 -20.22 19.28 20.40
N LYS A 349 -21.22 19.03 19.56
CA LYS A 349 -21.25 19.53 18.18
C LYS A 349 -21.71 21.00 18.20
N ASP A 350 -20.77 21.93 18.09
CA ASP A 350 -21.05 23.27 17.59
C ASP A 350 -20.54 23.35 16.14
N GLU A 351 -21.46 23.44 15.19
CA GLU A 351 -21.20 23.48 13.73
C GLU A 351 -20.42 24.71 13.26
N LEU A 352 -20.05 25.63 14.15
CA LEU A 352 -19.34 26.87 13.83
C LEU A 352 -17.84 26.85 14.18
N GLU A 353 -17.32 25.81 14.85
CA GLU A 353 -15.91 25.70 15.25
C GLU A 353 -15.07 24.72 14.40
N GLU A 354 -15.55 24.32 13.21
CA GLU A 354 -14.79 23.44 12.29
C GLU A 354 -13.48 24.05 11.76
N LEU A 355 -13.18 25.30 12.06
CA LEU A 355 -12.05 26.04 11.46
C LEU A 355 -10.81 26.14 12.33
N ASP A 356 -10.81 25.74 13.61
CA ASP A 356 -9.69 26.05 14.53
C ASP A 356 -9.13 24.85 15.34
N GLY A 357 -9.37 23.61 14.92
CA GLY A 357 -8.65 22.45 15.43
C GLY A 357 -7.21 22.44 14.92
N MET A 358 -6.25 21.99 15.75
CA MET A 358 -4.86 21.82 15.31
C MET A 358 -4.81 20.87 14.09
N CYS A 359 -4.71 21.46 12.90
CA CYS A 359 -4.71 20.74 11.62
C CYS A 359 -3.29 20.52 11.10
N GLU A 360 -2.28 20.73 11.94
CA GLU A 360 -0.89 20.71 11.50
C GLU A 360 0.06 20.13 12.55
N VAL A 361 1.10 19.43 12.07
CA VAL A 361 2.20 18.87 12.86
C VAL A 361 3.52 19.29 12.23
N THR A 362 4.51 19.65 13.04
CA THR A 362 5.83 20.06 12.56
C THR A 362 6.94 19.30 13.27
N TRP A 363 7.88 18.75 12.49
CA TRP A 363 9.14 18.21 12.99
C TRP A 363 10.31 19.09 12.54
N VAL A 364 11.22 19.35 13.44
CA VAL A 364 12.43 20.14 13.17
C VAL A 364 13.64 19.34 13.61
N SER A 365 14.58 19.12 12.67
CA SER A 365 15.89 18.55 12.97
C SER A 365 16.99 19.44 12.39
N GLU A 366 18.24 19.15 12.71
CA GLU A 366 19.40 19.86 12.16
C GLU A 366 19.53 19.70 10.63
N TYR A 367 19.06 18.57 10.08
CA TYR A 367 19.26 18.21 8.69
C TYR A 367 18.06 18.47 7.79
N HIS A 368 16.87 18.43 8.36
CA HIS A 368 15.61 18.58 7.62
C HIS A 368 14.48 19.05 8.52
N LYS A 369 13.43 19.53 7.91
CA LYS A 369 12.17 19.88 8.58
C LYS A 369 11.02 19.21 7.87
N CYS A 370 10.01 18.77 8.61
CA CYS A 370 8.78 18.23 8.07
C CYS A 370 7.59 19.04 8.57
N HIS A 371 6.63 19.24 7.69
CA HIS A 371 5.38 19.88 8.04
C HIS A 371 4.21 19.08 7.48
N ALA A 372 3.24 18.73 8.33
CA ALA A 372 2.00 18.10 7.92
C ALA A 372 0.84 19.06 8.15
N ARG A 373 -0.07 19.14 7.21
CA ARG A 373 -1.31 19.87 7.30
C ARG A 373 -2.47 19.08 6.74
N ARG A 374 -3.58 19.11 7.46
CA ARG A 374 -4.85 18.54 7.03
C ARG A 374 -5.78 19.66 6.53
N ALA A 375 -6.40 19.45 5.37
CA ALA A 375 -7.44 20.30 4.82
C ALA A 375 -8.57 19.40 4.29
N GLY A 376 -9.68 19.36 4.99
CA GLY A 376 -10.77 18.40 4.71
C GLY A 376 -10.27 16.95 4.73
N ASN A 377 -10.41 16.28 3.59
CA ASN A 377 -10.00 14.89 3.43
C ASN A 377 -8.54 14.71 2.99
N LEU A 378 -7.81 15.79 2.75
CA LEU A 378 -6.43 15.74 2.31
C LEU A 378 -5.48 16.00 3.49
N LEU A 379 -4.51 15.10 3.66
CA LEU A 379 -3.37 15.27 4.56
C LEU A 379 -2.11 15.38 3.71
N CYS A 380 -1.45 16.54 3.77
CA CYS A 380 -0.19 16.79 3.10
C CYS A 380 0.96 16.74 4.10
N CYS A 381 1.92 15.84 3.89
CA CYS A 381 3.19 15.80 4.60
C CYS A 381 4.30 16.23 3.64
N ALA A 382 4.97 17.33 3.95
CA ALA A 382 6.03 17.88 3.11
C ALA A 382 7.38 17.87 3.85
N LEU A 383 8.43 17.54 3.12
CA LEU A 383 9.82 17.53 3.59
C LEU A 383 10.55 18.75 3.03
N TYR A 384 11.20 19.49 3.91
CA TYR A 384 11.91 20.72 3.59
C TYR A 384 13.39 20.65 3.97
N SER A 385 14.20 21.49 3.34
CA SER A 385 15.57 21.77 3.79
C SER A 385 15.55 22.41 5.19
N SER A 386 16.54 22.10 6.01
CA SER A 386 16.70 22.69 7.35
C SER A 386 16.81 24.22 7.34
N SER A 387 17.24 24.83 6.24
CA SER A 387 17.36 26.28 6.07
C SER A 387 16.03 27.03 5.97
N VAL A 388 14.92 26.33 5.69
CA VAL A 388 13.61 26.97 5.50
C VAL A 388 13.03 27.39 6.85
N PRO A 389 12.62 28.67 7.03
CA PRO A 389 11.96 29.12 8.27
C PRO A 389 10.60 28.41 8.48
N SER A 390 10.25 28.14 9.74
CA SER A 390 9.03 27.37 10.05
C SER A 390 7.74 28.05 9.57
N HIS A 391 7.66 29.38 9.64
CA HIS A 391 6.51 30.11 9.11
C HIS A 391 6.39 30.01 7.58
N THR A 392 7.52 29.96 6.88
CA THR A 392 7.56 29.79 5.42
C THR A 392 7.09 28.39 5.02
N MET A 393 7.45 27.36 5.78
CA MET A 393 6.94 25.99 5.53
C MET A 393 5.41 25.94 5.60
N ARG A 394 4.81 26.59 6.60
CA ARG A 394 3.35 26.69 6.74
C ARG A 394 2.71 27.31 5.50
N LEU A 395 3.23 28.45 5.07
CA LEU A 395 2.72 29.16 3.90
C LEU A 395 2.80 28.30 2.64
N ILE A 396 3.96 27.68 2.39
CA ILE A 396 4.18 26.82 1.22
C ILE A 396 3.26 25.59 1.26
N THR A 397 3.14 24.92 2.42
CA THR A 397 2.25 23.76 2.52
C THR A 397 0.79 24.13 2.28
N ASN A 398 0.34 25.28 2.79
CA ASN A 398 -1.01 25.78 2.56
C ASN A 398 -1.26 26.07 1.09
N GLN A 399 -0.33 26.76 0.43
CA GLN A 399 -0.43 27.07 -0.99
C GLN A 399 -0.48 25.78 -1.82
N MET A 400 0.41 24.83 -1.54
CA MET A 400 0.40 23.52 -2.23
C MET A 400 -0.93 22.81 -2.07
N LEU A 401 -1.50 22.75 -0.86
CA LEU A 401 -2.81 22.13 -0.63
C LEU A 401 -3.92 22.85 -1.39
N GLN A 402 -3.90 24.17 -1.40
CA GLN A 402 -4.87 24.97 -2.14
C GLN A 402 -4.74 24.73 -3.65
N ASP A 403 -3.53 24.77 -4.20
CA ASP A 403 -3.27 24.51 -5.62
C ASP A 403 -3.73 23.12 -6.03
N ILE A 404 -3.47 22.10 -5.21
CA ILE A 404 -3.89 20.73 -5.44
C ILE A 404 -5.41 20.59 -5.35
N SER A 405 -6.05 21.20 -4.35
CA SER A 405 -7.51 21.08 -4.15
C SER A 405 -8.34 21.81 -5.20
N THR A 406 -7.78 22.85 -5.79
CA THR A 406 -8.46 23.65 -6.83
C THR A 406 -8.15 23.22 -8.26
N ASN A 407 -7.15 22.36 -8.44
CA ASN A 407 -6.72 21.91 -9.75
C ASN A 407 -7.73 20.92 -10.36
N LYS A 408 -8.32 21.30 -11.48
CA LYS A 408 -9.33 20.51 -12.20
C LYS A 408 -8.78 19.26 -12.90
N GLU A 409 -7.46 19.15 -13.05
CA GLU A 409 -6.81 17.99 -13.66
C GLU A 409 -6.59 16.84 -12.64
N ILE A 410 -6.90 17.08 -11.36
CA ILE A 410 -6.73 16.10 -10.30
C ILE A 410 -8.05 15.40 -10.02
N HIS A 411 -8.07 14.11 -10.30
CA HIS A 411 -9.16 13.20 -9.97
C HIS A 411 -8.63 12.09 -9.04
N TRP A 412 -9.32 11.89 -7.90
CA TRP A 412 -8.93 10.90 -6.88
C TRP A 412 -9.70 9.59 -7.04
#